data_fade56b63a76dbce6d05cf9d82374f0c
#
_entry.id   fade56b63a76dbce6d05cf9d82374f0c
#
_cell.length_a   1.000
_cell.length_b   1.000
_cell.length_c   1.000
_cell.angle_alpha   90.00
_cell.angle_beta   90.00
_cell.angle_gamma   90.00
#
_symmetry.space_group_name_H-M   'P 1'
#
loop_
_entity.id
_entity.type
_entity.pdbx_description
1 polymer ?
#
loop_
_entity_poly.entity_id
_entity_poly.type
_entity_poly.pdbx_seq_one_letter_code
_entity_poly.pdbx_strand_id
1 'polypeptide(L)'
;MIKTEDKHCYTPVREEGQRGIYRVAKVTWNQGGYQPLGKADPNDPHEMDKFVGSWGHCRQICDNFNKHINVSLEQENQIVWRSMEVQNG
;
A
#
# COMPACT_ATOMS: atom_id res chain seq x y z
N MET A 1 2.65 -2.53 -24.40
CA MET A 1 1.89 -1.54 -23.63
C MET A 1 1.33 -2.20 -22.38
N ILE A 2 1.64 -1.65 -21.22
CA ILE A 2 1.09 -2.18 -19.96
C ILE A 2 -0.36 -1.72 -19.87
N LYS A 3 -1.25 -2.67 -19.70
CA LYS A 3 -2.66 -2.33 -19.51
C LYS A 3 -2.84 -1.68 -18.13
N THR A 4 -3.59 -0.60 -18.08
CA THR A 4 -3.88 0.07 -16.82
C THR A 4 -4.46 -0.89 -15.78
N GLU A 5 -5.23 -1.85 -16.24
CA GLU A 5 -5.89 -2.87 -15.42
C GLU A 5 -4.89 -3.77 -14.66
N ASP A 6 -3.67 -3.91 -15.17
CA ASP A 6 -2.65 -4.74 -14.54
C ASP A 6 -1.77 -3.93 -13.61
N LYS A 7 -1.99 -2.62 -13.52
CA LYS A 7 -1.15 -1.76 -12.68
C LYS A 7 -1.49 -1.91 -11.22
N HIS A 8 -0.46 -1.81 -10.42
CA HIS A 8 -0.60 -1.74 -8.97
C HIS A 8 0.26 -0.60 -8.44
N CYS A 9 0.04 -0.23 -7.20
CA CYS A 9 0.85 0.77 -6.52
C CYS A 9 0.97 0.40 -5.05
N TYR A 10 1.76 1.18 -4.33
CA TYR A 10 1.91 1.04 -2.88
C TYR A 10 1.47 2.33 -2.23
N THR A 11 0.72 2.23 -1.16
CA THR A 11 0.18 3.40 -0.45
C THR A 11 0.18 3.14 1.05
N PRO A 12 0.38 4.18 1.88
CA PRO A 12 0.25 4.01 3.33
C PRO A 12 -1.22 3.84 3.69
N VAL A 13 -1.50 2.85 4.52
CA VAL A 13 -2.84 2.60 5.03
C VAL A 13 -2.78 2.63 6.55
N ARG A 14 -3.76 3.25 7.17
CA ARG A 14 -3.82 3.33 8.62
C ARG A 14 -3.93 1.94 9.22
N GLU A 15 -3.08 1.65 10.21
CA GLU A 15 -3.12 0.37 10.91
C GLU A 15 -4.36 0.34 11.80
N GLU A 16 -5.13 -0.73 11.68
CA GLU A 16 -6.38 -0.87 12.42
C GLU A 16 -6.13 -0.90 13.93
N GLY A 17 -6.90 -0.10 14.65
CA GLY A 17 -6.80 -0.06 16.10
C GLY A 17 -5.63 0.71 16.66
N GLN A 18 -4.77 1.29 15.81
CA GLN A 18 -3.59 2.03 16.26
C GLN A 18 -3.57 3.43 15.68
N ARG A 19 -3.73 4.42 16.54
CA ARG A 19 -3.77 5.81 16.13
C ARG A 19 -2.37 6.30 15.71
N GLY A 20 -2.29 6.90 14.52
CA GLY A 20 -1.04 7.45 14.02
C GLY A 20 -0.04 6.43 13.50
N ILE A 21 -0.42 5.17 13.45
CA ILE A 21 0.41 4.10 12.92
C ILE A 21 -0.14 3.68 11.55
N TYR A 22 0.76 3.55 10.59
CA TYR A 22 0.43 3.20 9.22
C TYR A 22 1.21 1.96 8.79
N ARG A 23 0.72 1.33 7.75
CA ARG A 23 1.36 0.17 7.13
C ARG A 23 1.42 0.39 5.63
N VAL A 24 2.51 -0.08 5.01
CA VAL A 24 2.62 -0.10 3.55
C VAL A 24 1.71 -1.19 3.00
N ALA A 25 0.89 -0.84 2.03
CA ALA A 25 -0.03 -1.79 1.40
C ALA A 25 0.08 -1.71 -0.12
N LYS A 26 -0.14 -2.86 -0.76
CA LYS A 26 -0.22 -2.95 -2.22
C LYS A 26 -1.69 -2.80 -2.63
N VAL A 27 -1.93 -2.00 -3.66
CA VAL A 27 -3.26 -1.79 -4.22
C VAL A 27 -3.21 -2.12 -5.71
N THR A 28 -4.13 -2.93 -6.19
CA THR A 28 -4.19 -3.32 -7.59
C THR A 28 -5.44 -2.73 -8.24
N TRP A 29 -5.30 -2.25 -9.48
CA TRP A 29 -6.32 -1.49 -10.20
C TRP A 29 -7.72 -2.14 -10.18
N ASN A 30 -7.78 -3.43 -10.45
CA ASN A 30 -9.05 -4.15 -10.56
C ASN A 30 -9.41 -5.00 -9.36
N GLN A 31 -8.71 -4.81 -8.25
CA GLN A 31 -8.98 -5.56 -7.02
C GLN A 31 -9.39 -4.59 -5.93
N GLY A 32 -10.50 -4.85 -5.29
CA GLY A 32 -10.93 -4.04 -4.15
C GLY A 32 -10.07 -4.30 -2.94
N GLY A 33 -9.84 -3.25 -2.13
CA GLY A 33 -9.14 -3.36 -0.88
C GLY A 33 -7.64 -3.25 -0.98
N TYR A 34 -7.00 -3.39 0.16
CA TYR A 34 -5.56 -3.23 0.32
C TYR A 34 -4.93 -4.55 0.72
N GLN A 35 -3.73 -4.83 0.17
CA GLN A 35 -2.96 -6.01 0.55
C GLN A 35 -1.78 -5.54 1.43
N PRO A 36 -1.88 -5.66 2.75
CA PRO A 36 -0.81 -5.17 3.62
C PRO A 36 0.46 -6.00 3.45
N LEU A 37 1.61 -5.30 3.50
CA LEU A 37 2.91 -5.94 3.44
C LEU A 37 3.44 -6.18 4.85
N GLY A 38 4.28 -7.18 4.99
CA GLY A 38 5.08 -7.35 6.18
C GLY A 38 4.32 -7.65 7.46
N LYS A 39 3.28 -8.47 7.40
CA LYS A 39 2.65 -8.91 8.63
C LYS A 39 3.66 -9.66 9.46
N ALA A 40 3.87 -9.18 10.69
CA ALA A 40 4.75 -9.88 11.61
C ALA A 40 4.28 -11.31 11.81
N ASP A 41 5.23 -12.26 11.74
CA ASP A 41 4.94 -13.62 12.05
C ASP A 41 4.66 -13.72 13.56
N PRO A 42 3.46 -14.13 14.00
CA PRO A 42 3.18 -14.24 15.43
C PRO A 42 4.08 -15.23 16.15
N ASN A 43 4.77 -16.09 15.39
CA ASN A 43 5.72 -17.04 15.96
C ASN A 43 7.14 -16.49 16.08
N ASP A 44 7.39 -15.29 15.56
CA ASP A 44 8.70 -14.63 15.66
C ASP A 44 8.55 -13.21 16.22
N PRO A 45 8.57 -13.07 17.55
CA PRO A 45 8.41 -11.75 18.19
C PRO A 45 9.59 -10.83 17.95
N HIS A 46 10.68 -11.31 17.40
CA HIS A 46 11.87 -10.50 17.13
C HIS A 46 11.91 -9.96 15.70
N GLU A 47 10.97 -10.37 14.86
CA GLU A 47 10.91 -9.86 13.50
C GLU A 47 10.46 -8.40 13.52
N MET A 48 11.35 -7.53 13.07
CA MET A 48 11.02 -6.11 12.95
C MET A 48 10.27 -5.87 11.66
N ASP A 49 9.02 -5.47 11.76
CA ASP A 49 8.18 -5.17 10.62
C ASP A 49 8.53 -3.76 10.10
N LYS A 50 9.37 -3.71 9.06
CA LYS A 50 9.81 -2.44 8.46
C LYS A 50 8.72 -1.72 7.67
N PHE A 51 7.59 -2.39 7.42
CA PHE A 51 6.48 -1.81 6.67
C PHE A 51 5.44 -1.14 7.56
N VAL A 52 5.73 -1.00 8.84
CA VAL A 52 4.84 -0.36 9.81
C VAL A 52 5.57 0.80 10.47
N GLY A 53 4.86 1.90 10.70
CA GLY A 53 5.43 3.05 11.39
C GLY A 53 4.60 4.30 11.17
N SER A 54 5.25 5.46 11.29
CA SER A 54 4.61 6.73 11.05
C SER A 54 4.18 6.85 9.58
N TRP A 55 3.27 7.78 9.33
CA TRP A 55 2.84 8.07 7.97
C TRP A 55 4.03 8.42 7.06
N GLY A 56 4.93 9.27 7.56
CA GLY A 56 6.11 9.68 6.78
C GLY A 56 7.02 8.51 6.45
N HIS A 57 7.22 7.61 7.40
CA HIS A 57 8.03 6.40 7.19
C HIS A 57 7.41 5.52 6.08
N CYS A 58 6.11 5.26 6.18
CA CYS A 58 5.41 4.46 5.18
C CYS A 58 5.33 5.17 3.83
N ARG A 59 5.13 6.49 3.83
CA ARG A 59 5.08 7.28 2.60
C ARG A 59 6.41 7.18 1.83
N GLN A 60 7.52 7.26 2.54
CA GLN A 60 8.84 7.16 1.92
C GLN A 60 9.04 5.79 1.27
N ILE A 61 8.65 4.73 1.95
CA ILE A 61 8.77 3.37 1.40
C ILE A 61 7.87 3.21 0.16
N CYS A 62 6.64 3.70 0.24
CA CYS A 62 5.71 3.64 -0.89
C CYS A 62 6.25 4.41 -2.08
N ASP A 63 6.79 5.60 -1.86
CA ASP A 63 7.34 6.40 -2.94
C ASP A 63 8.50 5.69 -3.64
N ASN A 64 9.37 5.03 -2.88
CA ASN A 64 10.47 4.26 -3.44
C ASN A 64 9.98 3.09 -4.28
N PHE A 65 9.01 2.33 -3.78
CA PHE A 65 8.44 1.22 -4.52
C PHE A 65 7.74 1.70 -5.80
N ASN A 66 6.94 2.75 -5.69
CA ASN A 66 6.21 3.29 -6.84
C ASN A 66 7.18 3.82 -7.91
N LYS A 67 8.28 4.43 -7.48
CA LYS A 67 9.31 4.91 -8.40
C LYS A 67 9.93 3.74 -9.17
N HIS A 68 10.19 2.63 -8.52
CA HIS A 68 10.77 1.45 -9.18
C HIS A 68 9.85 0.86 -10.24
N ILE A 69 8.55 0.97 -10.05
CA ILE A 69 7.57 0.44 -11.01
C ILE A 69 6.98 1.53 -11.91
N ASN A 70 7.60 2.72 -11.91
CA ASN A 70 7.21 3.86 -12.76
C ASN A 70 5.76 4.30 -12.53
N VAL A 71 5.34 4.34 -11.28
CA VAL A 71 4.03 4.85 -10.90
C VAL A 71 4.22 6.24 -10.30
N SER A 72 3.61 7.25 -10.91
CA SER A 72 3.61 8.62 -10.38
C SER A 72 2.61 8.75 -9.24
N LEU A 73 2.73 9.86 -8.50
CA LEU A 73 1.76 10.14 -7.42
C LEU A 73 0.34 10.23 -7.96
N GLU A 74 0.17 10.84 -9.12
CA GLU A 74 -1.13 10.92 -9.77
C GLU A 74 -1.68 9.54 -10.11
N GLN A 75 -0.85 8.67 -10.66
CA GLN A 75 -1.25 7.30 -10.96
C GLN A 75 -1.57 6.51 -9.70
N GLU A 76 -0.81 6.69 -8.65
CA GLU A 76 -1.09 6.07 -7.35
C GLU A 76 -2.48 6.46 -6.88
N ASN A 77 -2.81 7.75 -6.91
CA ASN A 77 -4.11 8.24 -6.48
C ASN A 77 -5.25 7.64 -7.32
N GLN A 78 -5.04 7.53 -8.63
CA GLN A 78 -6.03 6.94 -9.52
C GLN A 78 -6.26 5.45 -9.21
N ILE A 79 -5.19 4.71 -8.97
CA ILE A 79 -5.28 3.29 -8.65
C ILE A 79 -5.99 3.07 -7.32
N VAL A 80 -5.63 3.85 -6.31
CA VAL A 80 -6.26 3.77 -4.99
C VAL A 80 -7.75 4.09 -5.09
N TRP A 81 -8.08 5.15 -5.81
CA TRP A 81 -9.47 5.57 -5.96
C TRP A 81 -10.30 4.49 -6.68
N ARG A 82 -9.76 3.91 -7.75
CA ARG A 82 -10.43 2.84 -8.48
C ARG A 82 -10.63 1.60 -7.61
N SER A 83 -9.64 1.26 -6.80
CA SER A 83 -9.75 0.14 -5.86
C SER A 83 -10.88 0.35 -4.87
N MET A 84 -11.06 1.58 -4.37
CA MET A 84 -12.16 1.91 -3.48
C MET A 84 -13.51 1.78 -4.17
N GLU A 85 -13.62 2.18 -5.43
CA GLU A 85 -14.86 2.01 -6.20
C GLU A 85 -15.22 0.53 -6.37
N VAL A 86 -14.24 -0.30 -6.68
CA VAL A 86 -14.46 -1.74 -6.84
C VAL A 86 -14.92 -2.36 -5.53
N GLN A 87 -14.33 -1.93 -4.41
CA GLN A 87 -14.70 -2.43 -3.09
C GLN A 87 -16.13 -2.03 -2.70
N ASN A 88 -16.57 -0.85 -3.09
CA ASN A 88 -17.88 -0.32 -2.73
C ASN A 88 -18.97 -0.62 -3.77
N GLY A 89 -18.57 -1.11 -4.91
CA GLY A 89 -19.48 -1.48 -6.00
C GLY A 89 -19.93 -2.94 -5.90
#